data_c7f0e31685a5309e607554009ea634b7
#
_entry.id   c7f0e31685a5309e607554009ea634b7
#
_cell.length_a   1.000
_cell.length_b   1.000
_cell.length_c   1.000
_cell.angle_alpha   90.00
_cell.angle_beta   90.00
_cell.angle_gamma   90.00
#
_symmetry.space_group_name_H-M   'P 1'
#
loop_
_entity.id
_entity.type
_entity.pdbx_description
1 polymer ?
#
loop_
_entity_poly.entity_id
_entity_poly.type
_entity_poly.pdbx_seq_one_letter_code
_entity_poly.pdbx_strand_id
1 'polypeptide(L)'
;MLFKKRKHNILVLGSDGMLGYDVYNTLLQLSAAEDSNVGIVIGIGKEAGLKLHERNALSHFMANSIHFDYCINCVAFTDTNRAENEDIGKILSYQLNALAPKYIAESCILHHTKLIHISTDYVFSELSDAVHHRLGGMFMPYSETFPVNAYGKDKLLGEIGVANAYHKWPKGYAILRTSWLYGMHNSKSFIHKFLKNVVSTLKDNKTHEVSMTENEKSVPTSTYYLIKCILSVIDDKKYGTFHAVPLTNSYGVTRLQYAKAILDSLKSCKNANEIGLSDIKLKPVKLKGHWPEFSAMANTIGPCRYWELELNLFLNKNFDALAEFMTMIAK
;
A
#
# COMPACT_ATOMS: atom_id res chain seq x y z
N MET A 1 -22.15 26.68 -22.48
CA MET A 1 -22.60 25.70 -21.47
C MET A 1 -21.41 24.82 -21.09
N LEU A 2 -20.83 25.01 -19.94
CA LEU A 2 -19.85 24.09 -19.38
C LEU A 2 -20.61 22.80 -19.01
N PHE A 3 -20.36 21.70 -19.71
CA PHE A 3 -20.94 20.42 -19.33
C PHE A 3 -20.42 20.04 -17.95
N LYS A 4 -21.29 20.06 -16.94
CA LYS A 4 -20.97 19.61 -15.59
C LYS A 4 -20.49 18.17 -15.69
N LYS A 5 -19.24 17.87 -15.30
CA LYS A 5 -18.71 16.51 -15.28
C LYS A 5 -19.64 15.62 -14.44
N ARG A 6 -19.98 14.42 -14.94
CA ARG A 6 -20.73 13.44 -14.14
C ARG A 6 -19.93 13.10 -12.90
N LYS A 7 -20.52 13.28 -11.72
CA LYS A 7 -19.89 12.88 -10.45
C LYS A 7 -20.05 11.36 -10.23
N HIS A 8 -19.02 10.74 -9.71
CA HIS A 8 -18.96 9.32 -9.39
C HIS A 8 -19.15 9.10 -7.89
N ASN A 9 -20.10 8.24 -7.51
CA ASN A 9 -20.24 7.79 -6.14
C ASN A 9 -19.24 6.68 -5.85
N ILE A 10 -18.53 6.77 -4.74
CA ILE A 10 -17.40 5.92 -4.42
C ILE A 10 -17.57 5.27 -3.05
N LEU A 11 -17.41 3.95 -3.01
CA LEU A 11 -17.33 3.16 -1.79
C LEU A 11 -15.86 2.87 -1.47
N VAL A 12 -15.40 3.18 -0.24
CA VAL A 12 -14.05 2.86 0.23
C VAL A 12 -14.14 1.81 1.33
N LEU A 13 -13.65 0.61 1.06
CA LEU A 13 -13.56 -0.47 2.04
C LEU A 13 -12.22 -0.42 2.77
N GLY A 14 -12.23 -0.54 4.11
CA GLY A 14 -11.06 -0.39 4.96
C GLY A 14 -10.67 1.06 5.22
N SER A 15 -11.66 1.95 5.30
CA SER A 15 -11.49 3.41 5.50
C SER A 15 -10.84 3.80 6.83
N ASP A 16 -10.69 2.89 7.77
CA ASP A 16 -9.97 3.04 9.05
C ASP A 16 -8.51 2.54 8.99
N GLY A 17 -8.11 1.89 7.90
CA GLY A 17 -6.74 1.47 7.64
C GLY A 17 -5.83 2.62 7.18
N MET A 18 -4.50 2.43 7.20
CA MET A 18 -3.53 3.48 6.82
C MET A 18 -3.81 4.08 5.43
N LEU A 19 -3.97 3.25 4.41
CA LEU A 19 -4.29 3.71 3.07
C LEU A 19 -5.73 4.17 2.96
N GLY A 20 -6.68 3.36 3.45
CA GLY A 20 -8.10 3.65 3.30
C GLY A 20 -8.52 4.95 3.95
N TYR A 21 -7.90 5.32 5.08
CA TYR A 21 -8.11 6.60 5.74
C TYR A 21 -7.68 7.78 4.85
N ASP A 22 -6.49 7.72 4.29
CA ASP A 22 -5.98 8.78 3.42
C ASP A 22 -6.78 8.87 2.11
N VAL A 23 -7.18 7.72 1.53
CA VAL A 23 -8.07 7.65 0.34
C VAL A 23 -9.42 8.27 0.66
N TYR A 24 -10.06 7.86 1.74
CA TYR A 24 -11.40 8.32 2.13
C TYR A 24 -11.41 9.84 2.35
N ASN A 25 -10.47 10.36 3.14
CA ASN A 25 -10.40 11.80 3.42
C ASN A 25 -10.07 12.63 2.18
N THR A 26 -9.18 12.14 1.30
CA THR A 26 -8.88 12.83 0.03
C THR A 26 -10.11 12.88 -0.87
N LEU A 27 -10.86 11.79 -0.98
CA LEU A 27 -12.07 11.73 -1.78
C LEU A 27 -13.18 12.62 -1.20
N LEU A 28 -13.31 12.72 0.14
CA LEU A 28 -14.24 13.65 0.79
C LEU A 28 -13.91 15.11 0.45
N GLN A 29 -12.62 15.49 0.50
CA GLN A 29 -12.18 16.82 0.09
C GLN A 29 -12.52 17.10 -1.38
N LEU A 30 -12.26 16.13 -2.27
CA LEU A 30 -12.60 16.25 -3.68
C LEU A 30 -14.11 16.30 -3.93
N SER A 31 -14.93 15.60 -3.15
CA SER A 31 -16.39 15.64 -3.33
C SER A 31 -17.00 17.01 -3.02
N ALA A 32 -16.35 17.80 -2.16
CA ALA A 32 -16.74 19.15 -1.83
C ALA A 32 -16.30 20.17 -2.90
N ALA A 33 -15.36 19.83 -3.79
CA ALA A 33 -14.89 20.72 -4.85
C ALA A 33 -15.87 20.74 -6.05
N GLU A 34 -16.17 21.94 -6.56
CA GLU A 34 -17.14 22.11 -7.66
C GLU A 34 -16.69 21.44 -8.97
N ASP A 35 -15.42 21.54 -9.31
CA ASP A 35 -14.83 21.01 -10.55
C ASP A 35 -14.44 19.52 -10.47
N SER A 36 -14.70 18.88 -9.34
CA SER A 36 -14.39 17.47 -9.13
C SER A 36 -15.44 16.55 -9.76
N ASN A 37 -15.00 15.40 -10.27
CA ASN A 37 -15.85 14.32 -10.70
C ASN A 37 -16.21 13.33 -9.57
N VAL A 38 -15.81 13.60 -8.32
CA VAL A 38 -16.17 12.83 -7.13
C VAL A 38 -17.53 13.26 -6.62
N GLY A 39 -18.45 12.29 -6.46
CA GLY A 39 -19.77 12.46 -5.90
C GLY A 39 -19.80 12.10 -4.41
N ILE A 40 -20.79 11.29 -4.03
CA ILE A 40 -20.94 10.81 -2.65
C ILE A 40 -19.83 9.78 -2.37
N VAL A 41 -19.18 9.90 -1.21
CA VAL A 41 -18.16 8.98 -0.75
C VAL A 41 -18.64 8.33 0.54
N ILE A 42 -18.68 6.99 0.56
CA ILE A 42 -18.98 6.20 1.76
C ILE A 42 -17.76 5.38 2.13
N GLY A 43 -17.31 5.48 3.39
CA GLY A 43 -16.21 4.68 3.95
C GLY A 43 -16.77 3.61 4.88
N ILE A 44 -16.26 2.37 4.71
CA ILE A 44 -16.55 1.25 5.62
C ILE A 44 -15.25 0.82 6.26
N GLY A 45 -15.15 1.00 7.57
CA GLY A 45 -14.08 0.53 8.42
C GLY A 45 -14.44 -0.77 9.14
N LYS A 46 -13.52 -1.24 9.97
CA LYS A 46 -13.68 -2.49 10.75
C LYS A 46 -14.87 -2.42 11.73
N GLU A 47 -15.12 -1.26 12.32
CA GLU A 47 -16.21 -1.07 13.30
C GLU A 47 -17.60 -1.22 12.70
N ALA A 48 -17.75 -1.09 11.38
CA ALA A 48 -19.03 -1.34 10.72
C ALA A 48 -19.48 -2.82 10.79
N GLY A 49 -18.60 -3.73 11.22
CA GLY A 49 -18.92 -5.15 11.43
C GLY A 49 -19.19 -5.93 10.14
N LEU A 50 -18.95 -5.32 8.97
CA LEU A 50 -19.19 -5.99 7.68
C LEU A 50 -18.11 -7.05 7.40
N LYS A 51 -18.51 -8.32 7.42
CA LYS A 51 -17.61 -9.46 7.22
C LYS A 51 -17.39 -9.71 5.73
N LEU A 52 -16.46 -8.99 5.13
CA LEU A 52 -16.19 -9.03 3.68
C LEU A 52 -15.73 -10.38 3.14
N HIS A 53 -15.29 -11.30 4.02
CA HIS A 53 -14.94 -12.68 3.70
C HIS A 53 -16.16 -13.63 3.72
N GLU A 54 -17.34 -13.15 4.09
CA GLU A 54 -18.60 -13.88 3.96
C GLU A 54 -19.27 -13.52 2.63
N ARG A 55 -19.71 -14.55 1.91
CA ARG A 55 -20.38 -14.37 0.62
C ARG A 55 -21.66 -13.55 0.79
N ASN A 56 -21.91 -12.63 -0.13
CA ASN A 56 -23.09 -11.74 -0.16
C ASN A 56 -23.13 -10.65 0.94
N ALA A 57 -22.22 -10.61 1.93
CA ALA A 57 -22.26 -9.57 2.96
C ALA A 57 -22.21 -8.16 2.36
N LEU A 58 -21.26 -7.91 1.45
CA LEU A 58 -21.17 -6.62 0.75
C LEU A 58 -22.36 -6.39 -0.20
N SER A 59 -22.86 -7.43 -0.89
CA SER A 59 -24.00 -7.32 -1.79
C SER A 59 -25.28 -6.88 -1.06
N HIS A 60 -25.54 -7.41 0.14
CA HIS A 60 -26.67 -6.95 0.97
C HIS A 60 -26.51 -5.49 1.39
N PHE A 61 -25.30 -5.06 1.75
CA PHE A 61 -25.04 -3.65 2.05
C PHE A 61 -25.30 -2.77 0.83
N MET A 62 -24.78 -3.12 -0.35
CA MET A 62 -24.93 -2.34 -1.57
C MET A 62 -26.39 -2.27 -2.05
N ALA A 63 -27.16 -3.34 -1.89
CA ALA A 63 -28.57 -3.39 -2.24
C ALA A 63 -29.43 -2.38 -1.43
N ASN A 64 -29.00 -2.04 -0.21
CA ASN A 64 -29.67 -1.10 0.68
C ASN A 64 -28.99 0.27 0.74
N SER A 65 -28.07 0.55 -0.18
CA SER A 65 -27.32 1.78 -0.31
C SER A 65 -27.65 2.52 -1.60
N ILE A 66 -27.00 3.67 -1.78
CA ILE A 66 -26.97 4.35 -3.08
C ILE A 66 -26.19 3.50 -4.10
N HIS A 67 -26.40 3.75 -5.38
CA HIS A 67 -25.54 3.15 -6.41
C HIS A 67 -24.12 3.73 -6.35
N PHE A 68 -23.11 2.85 -6.38
CA PHE A 68 -21.69 3.23 -6.44
C PHE A 68 -21.15 3.00 -7.85
N ASP A 69 -20.48 4.01 -8.41
CA ASP A 69 -19.76 3.87 -9.69
C ASP A 69 -18.43 3.11 -9.48
N TYR A 70 -17.79 3.31 -8.32
CA TYR A 70 -16.52 2.66 -7.96
C TYR A 70 -16.56 2.12 -6.52
N CYS A 71 -15.91 0.98 -6.32
CA CYS A 71 -15.55 0.44 -5.02
C CYS A 71 -14.01 0.37 -4.94
N ILE A 72 -13.41 0.96 -3.92
CA ILE A 72 -11.97 0.91 -3.68
C ILE A 72 -11.71 -0.03 -2.51
N ASN A 73 -11.08 -1.16 -2.76
CA ASN A 73 -10.75 -2.15 -1.74
C ASN A 73 -9.36 -1.93 -1.17
N CYS A 74 -9.28 -1.27 -0.01
CA CYS A 74 -8.08 -1.10 0.80
C CYS A 74 -7.95 -2.12 1.94
N VAL A 75 -8.89 -3.08 2.05
CA VAL A 75 -8.86 -4.11 3.10
C VAL A 75 -7.77 -5.11 2.82
N ALA A 76 -6.94 -5.37 3.81
CA ALA A 76 -5.95 -6.44 3.78
C ALA A 76 -5.50 -6.81 5.20
N PHE A 77 -5.12 -8.07 5.40
CA PHE A 77 -4.31 -8.50 6.53
C PHE A 77 -2.83 -8.30 6.13
N THR A 78 -2.14 -7.36 6.77
CA THR A 78 -0.79 -6.92 6.38
C THR A 78 0.31 -7.36 7.34
N ASP A 79 -0.02 -8.14 8.38
CA ASP A 79 0.98 -8.74 9.26
C ASP A 79 1.51 -10.02 8.63
N THR A 80 2.51 -9.84 7.79
CA THR A 80 3.13 -10.92 7.00
C THR A 80 3.79 -11.98 7.88
N ASN A 81 4.34 -11.59 9.04
CA ASN A 81 4.96 -12.53 9.97
C ASN A 81 3.90 -13.44 10.64
N ARG A 82 2.78 -12.87 11.07
CA ARG A 82 1.66 -13.64 11.62
C ARG A 82 1.00 -14.52 10.56
N ALA A 83 0.87 -14.02 9.33
CA ALA A 83 0.36 -14.81 8.20
C ALA A 83 1.20 -16.07 7.92
N GLU A 84 2.50 -16.02 8.16
CA GLU A 84 3.41 -17.15 7.94
C GLU A 84 3.46 -18.10 9.14
N ASN A 85 3.51 -17.57 10.36
CA ASN A 85 3.94 -18.32 11.54
C ASN A 85 2.82 -18.64 12.56
N GLU A 86 1.65 -18.00 12.46
CA GLU A 86 0.53 -18.20 13.41
C GLU A 86 -0.71 -18.75 12.70
N ASP A 87 -1.36 -19.76 13.27
CA ASP A 87 -2.55 -20.38 12.65
C ASP A 87 -3.71 -19.38 12.49
N ILE A 88 -3.96 -18.54 13.50
CA ILE A 88 -4.97 -17.46 13.40
C ILE A 88 -4.53 -16.45 12.33
N GLY A 89 -3.24 -16.13 12.24
CA GLY A 89 -2.70 -15.24 11.22
C GLY A 89 -2.92 -15.77 9.81
N LYS A 90 -2.68 -17.05 9.56
CA LYS A 90 -2.96 -17.74 8.29
C LYS A 90 -4.44 -17.66 7.90
N ILE A 91 -5.34 -17.95 8.86
CA ILE A 91 -6.78 -17.88 8.64
C ILE A 91 -7.19 -16.45 8.26
N LEU A 92 -6.76 -15.44 9.01
CA LEU A 92 -7.10 -14.04 8.76
C LEU A 92 -6.51 -13.55 7.44
N SER A 93 -5.29 -13.98 7.10
CA SER A 93 -4.66 -13.65 5.81
C SER A 93 -5.48 -14.23 4.66
N TYR A 94 -5.82 -15.51 4.70
CA TYR A 94 -6.64 -16.14 3.66
C TYR A 94 -8.02 -15.49 3.53
N GLN A 95 -8.70 -15.22 4.66
CA GLN A 95 -10.02 -14.58 4.66
C GLN A 95 -9.99 -13.19 4.05
N LEU A 96 -9.03 -12.34 4.43
CA LEU A 96 -9.01 -10.93 4.04
C LEU A 96 -8.24 -10.67 2.74
N ASN A 97 -7.27 -11.52 2.39
CA ASN A 97 -6.43 -11.31 1.20
C ASN A 97 -6.85 -12.18 0.00
N ALA A 98 -7.50 -13.35 0.22
CA ALA A 98 -7.96 -14.22 -0.84
C ALA A 98 -9.49 -14.21 -1.02
N LEU A 99 -10.26 -14.53 0.04
CA LEU A 99 -11.72 -14.66 -0.05
C LEU A 99 -12.42 -13.30 -0.19
N ALA A 100 -12.06 -12.32 0.65
CA ALA A 100 -12.73 -11.02 0.62
C ALA A 100 -12.61 -10.31 -0.74
N PRO A 101 -11.45 -10.21 -1.42
CA PRO A 101 -11.38 -9.62 -2.76
C PRO A 101 -12.28 -10.30 -3.78
N LYS A 102 -12.38 -11.64 -3.75
CA LYS A 102 -13.27 -12.40 -4.61
C LYS A 102 -14.74 -12.03 -4.37
N TYR A 103 -15.20 -12.03 -3.12
CA TYR A 103 -16.61 -11.74 -2.81
C TYR A 103 -16.95 -10.26 -2.97
N ILE A 104 -16.01 -9.35 -2.76
CA ILE A 104 -16.13 -7.94 -3.12
C ILE A 104 -16.34 -7.80 -4.62
N ALA A 105 -15.54 -8.49 -5.44
CA ALA A 105 -15.66 -8.46 -6.90
C ALA A 105 -17.01 -9.01 -7.37
N GLU A 106 -17.45 -10.17 -6.84
CA GLU A 106 -18.77 -10.75 -7.12
C GLU A 106 -19.91 -9.77 -6.79
N SER A 107 -19.83 -9.08 -5.63
CA SER A 107 -20.81 -8.07 -5.23
C SER A 107 -20.78 -6.84 -6.14
N CYS A 108 -19.60 -6.34 -6.48
CA CYS A 108 -19.45 -5.20 -7.39
C CYS A 108 -20.03 -5.50 -8.79
N ILE A 109 -19.80 -6.69 -9.34
CA ILE A 109 -20.38 -7.13 -10.61
C ILE A 109 -21.92 -7.11 -10.55
N LEU A 110 -22.49 -7.68 -9.48
CA LEU A 110 -23.95 -7.74 -9.31
C LEU A 110 -24.60 -6.35 -9.28
N HIS A 111 -23.89 -5.36 -8.74
CA HIS A 111 -24.36 -3.98 -8.62
C HIS A 111 -23.79 -3.03 -9.68
N HIS A 112 -23.21 -3.56 -10.78
CA HIS A 112 -22.61 -2.78 -11.88
C HIS A 112 -21.56 -1.73 -11.39
N THR A 113 -20.84 -2.04 -10.35
CA THR A 113 -19.81 -1.20 -9.74
C THR A 113 -18.42 -1.60 -10.25
N LYS A 114 -17.57 -0.64 -10.58
CA LYS A 114 -16.18 -0.89 -10.94
C LYS A 114 -15.34 -1.08 -9.68
N LEU A 115 -14.38 -2.01 -9.70
CA LEU A 115 -13.52 -2.32 -8.56
C LEU A 115 -12.09 -1.83 -8.79
N ILE A 116 -11.55 -1.11 -7.81
CA ILE A 116 -10.11 -0.84 -7.68
C ILE A 116 -9.60 -1.64 -6.49
N HIS A 117 -8.81 -2.68 -6.75
CA HIS A 117 -8.26 -3.57 -5.72
C HIS A 117 -6.77 -3.28 -5.48
N ILE A 118 -6.40 -3.05 -4.23
CA ILE A 118 -5.00 -2.81 -3.85
C ILE A 118 -4.33 -4.15 -3.55
N SER A 119 -3.26 -4.45 -4.30
CA SER A 119 -2.44 -5.64 -4.17
C SER A 119 -0.99 -5.29 -3.80
N THR A 120 -0.07 -6.22 -3.95
CA THR A 120 1.30 -6.16 -3.42
C THR A 120 2.34 -6.63 -4.42
N ASP A 121 3.56 -6.16 -4.26
CA ASP A 121 4.77 -6.70 -4.89
C ASP A 121 5.14 -8.11 -4.41
N TYR A 122 4.65 -8.57 -3.25
CA TYR A 122 4.91 -9.91 -2.71
C TYR A 122 4.28 -11.06 -3.53
N VAL A 123 3.57 -10.74 -4.61
CA VAL A 123 3.20 -11.72 -5.65
C VAL A 123 4.42 -12.15 -6.47
N PHE A 124 5.52 -11.40 -6.38
CA PHE A 124 6.81 -11.68 -7.03
C PHE A 124 7.87 -12.10 -6.02
N SER A 125 8.90 -12.77 -6.52
CA SER A 125 10.14 -13.06 -5.82
C SER A 125 11.28 -13.23 -6.84
N GLU A 126 12.47 -13.45 -6.37
CA GLU A 126 13.65 -13.82 -7.20
C GLU A 126 13.42 -15.09 -8.04
N LEU A 127 12.40 -15.88 -7.71
CA LEU A 127 11.99 -17.07 -8.49
C LEU A 127 11.01 -16.73 -9.62
N SER A 128 10.40 -15.55 -9.59
CA SER A 128 9.55 -15.05 -10.67
C SER A 128 10.43 -14.66 -11.84
N ASP A 129 10.20 -15.23 -13.03
CA ASP A 129 10.95 -14.90 -14.24
C ASP A 129 12.48 -14.81 -14.00
N ALA A 130 13.07 -15.95 -13.66
CA ALA A 130 14.50 -16.05 -13.31
C ALA A 130 15.45 -15.48 -14.38
N VAL A 131 15.04 -15.43 -15.65
CA VAL A 131 15.83 -14.83 -16.74
C VAL A 131 15.83 -13.31 -16.63
N HIS A 132 14.66 -12.71 -16.42
CA HIS A 132 14.51 -11.25 -16.29
C HIS A 132 15.25 -10.72 -15.07
N HIS A 133 15.16 -11.43 -13.95
CA HIS A 133 15.89 -11.11 -12.73
C HIS A 133 17.41 -11.17 -12.89
N ARG A 134 17.93 -12.21 -13.60
CA ARG A 134 19.37 -12.33 -13.89
C ARG A 134 19.91 -11.18 -14.76
N LEU A 135 19.07 -10.60 -15.59
CA LEU A 135 19.39 -9.42 -16.41
C LEU A 135 19.18 -8.10 -15.64
N GLY A 136 18.80 -8.17 -14.36
CA GLY A 136 18.62 -7.03 -13.51
C GLY A 136 17.35 -6.21 -13.80
N GLY A 137 16.31 -6.79 -14.42
CA GLY A 137 15.05 -6.11 -14.72
C GLY A 137 14.09 -5.99 -13.53
N MET A 138 13.28 -4.96 -13.49
CA MET A 138 12.13 -4.85 -12.59
C MET A 138 10.93 -5.60 -13.16
N PHE A 139 10.08 -6.16 -12.29
CA PHE A 139 8.88 -6.86 -12.73
C PHE A 139 7.88 -5.93 -13.42
N MET A 140 7.27 -6.43 -14.47
CA MET A 140 6.16 -5.80 -15.20
C MET A 140 4.84 -6.44 -14.79
N PRO A 141 3.66 -5.79 -15.02
CA PRO A 141 2.36 -6.36 -14.65
C PRO A 141 2.08 -7.75 -15.23
N TYR A 142 2.68 -8.08 -16.38
CA TYR A 142 2.55 -9.36 -17.08
C TYR A 142 3.69 -10.36 -16.74
N SER A 143 4.65 -9.98 -15.90
CA SER A 143 5.68 -10.92 -15.44
C SER A 143 5.05 -12.05 -14.65
N GLU A 144 5.64 -13.25 -14.77
CA GLU A 144 5.20 -14.42 -14.03
C GLU A 144 5.28 -14.17 -12.52
N THR A 145 4.24 -14.54 -11.80
CA THR A 145 4.15 -14.37 -10.34
C THR A 145 4.61 -15.64 -9.64
N PHE A 146 5.43 -15.50 -8.61
CA PHE A 146 5.90 -16.63 -7.79
C PHE A 146 6.04 -16.20 -6.32
N PRO A 147 4.92 -16.10 -5.57
CA PRO A 147 4.95 -15.69 -4.17
C PRO A 147 5.59 -16.76 -3.28
N VAL A 148 6.54 -16.37 -2.43
CA VAL A 148 7.30 -17.28 -1.56
C VAL A 148 6.75 -17.40 -0.15
N ASN A 149 5.80 -16.53 0.26
CA ASN A 149 5.19 -16.56 1.59
C ASN A 149 3.65 -16.60 1.54
N ALA A 150 3.03 -16.93 2.67
CA ALA A 150 1.57 -17.06 2.79
C ALA A 150 0.84 -15.78 2.40
N TYR A 151 1.31 -14.62 2.86
CA TYR A 151 0.72 -13.33 2.52
C TYR A 151 0.68 -13.08 1.00
N GLY A 152 1.81 -13.26 0.31
CA GLY A 152 1.89 -13.09 -1.14
C GLY A 152 1.00 -14.07 -1.91
N LYS A 153 0.94 -15.34 -1.46
CA LYS A 153 0.06 -16.38 -2.03
C LYS A 153 -1.41 -15.99 -1.90
N ASP A 154 -1.84 -15.54 -0.71
CA ASP A 154 -3.22 -15.13 -0.47
C ASP A 154 -3.60 -13.89 -1.27
N LYS A 155 -2.69 -12.91 -1.38
CA LYS A 155 -2.91 -11.72 -2.22
C LYS A 155 -3.05 -12.09 -3.69
N LEU A 156 -2.22 -13.00 -4.21
CA LEU A 156 -2.33 -13.50 -5.59
C LEU A 156 -3.66 -14.23 -5.82
N LEU A 157 -4.10 -15.06 -4.87
CA LEU A 157 -5.43 -15.69 -4.95
C LEU A 157 -6.56 -14.66 -4.99
N GLY A 158 -6.42 -13.55 -4.25
CA GLY A 158 -7.35 -12.43 -4.32
C GLY A 158 -7.38 -11.76 -5.69
N GLU A 159 -6.22 -11.50 -6.31
CA GLU A 159 -6.13 -10.97 -7.68
C GLU A 159 -6.83 -11.88 -8.70
N ILE A 160 -6.56 -13.19 -8.62
CA ILE A 160 -7.19 -14.21 -9.48
C ILE A 160 -8.71 -14.21 -9.27
N GLY A 161 -9.17 -14.10 -8.02
CA GLY A 161 -10.59 -14.02 -7.68
C GLY A 161 -11.26 -12.80 -8.31
N VAL A 162 -10.61 -11.63 -8.27
CA VAL A 162 -11.08 -10.39 -8.91
C VAL A 162 -11.14 -10.56 -10.43
N ALA A 163 -10.05 -10.99 -11.07
CA ALA A 163 -9.99 -11.13 -12.52
C ALA A 163 -11.03 -12.13 -13.04
N ASN A 164 -11.21 -13.25 -12.35
CA ASN A 164 -12.22 -14.26 -12.71
C ASN A 164 -13.66 -13.74 -12.57
N ALA A 165 -13.97 -12.97 -11.53
CA ALA A 165 -15.28 -12.36 -11.38
C ALA A 165 -15.60 -11.43 -12.57
N TYR A 166 -14.63 -10.64 -12.99
CA TYR A 166 -14.78 -9.68 -14.09
C TYR A 166 -14.51 -10.22 -15.48
N HIS A 167 -14.39 -11.54 -15.69
CA HIS A 167 -14.05 -12.12 -17.00
C HIS A 167 -15.02 -11.71 -18.14
N LYS A 168 -16.30 -11.49 -17.84
CA LYS A 168 -17.30 -10.99 -18.79
C LYS A 168 -17.35 -9.47 -18.92
N TRP A 169 -16.71 -8.76 -18.00
CA TRP A 169 -16.63 -7.30 -18.00
C TRP A 169 -15.21 -6.81 -17.67
N PRO A 170 -14.20 -7.11 -18.51
CA PRO A 170 -12.78 -6.85 -18.21
C PRO A 170 -12.44 -5.37 -18.04
N LYS A 171 -13.31 -4.46 -18.51
CA LYS A 171 -13.20 -3.00 -18.29
C LYS A 171 -13.86 -2.55 -16.98
N GLY A 172 -14.16 -3.45 -16.06
CA GLY A 172 -14.82 -3.17 -14.78
C GLY A 172 -13.89 -3.17 -13.59
N TYR A 173 -12.61 -3.54 -13.73
CA TYR A 173 -11.69 -3.60 -12.60
C TYR A 173 -10.30 -3.04 -12.90
N ALA A 174 -9.62 -2.59 -11.84
CA ALA A 174 -8.19 -2.33 -11.82
C ALA A 174 -7.57 -2.98 -10.58
N ILE A 175 -6.46 -3.68 -10.75
CA ILE A 175 -5.61 -4.18 -9.67
C ILE A 175 -4.38 -3.29 -9.62
N LEU A 176 -4.13 -2.65 -8.48
CA LEU A 176 -2.96 -1.81 -8.24
C LEU A 176 -2.00 -2.55 -7.30
N ARG A 177 -0.94 -3.14 -7.85
CA ARG A 177 0.16 -3.69 -7.07
C ARG A 177 1.03 -2.54 -6.58
N THR A 178 1.19 -2.43 -5.27
CA THR A 178 2.05 -1.45 -4.61
C THR A 178 3.08 -2.15 -3.73
N SER A 179 4.03 -1.41 -3.17
CA SER A 179 5.03 -2.00 -2.29
C SER A 179 5.45 -1.05 -1.18
N TRP A 180 5.92 -1.62 -0.07
CA TRP A 180 6.46 -0.93 1.10
C TRP A 180 5.71 0.35 1.43
N LEU A 181 4.38 0.23 1.50
CA LEU A 181 3.48 1.36 1.68
C LEU A 181 3.72 2.06 3.01
N TYR A 182 3.83 3.39 2.97
CA TYR A 182 3.96 4.22 4.15
C TYR A 182 2.97 5.39 4.13
N GLY A 183 2.51 5.77 5.33
CA GLY A 183 1.57 6.85 5.59
C GLY A 183 1.61 7.23 7.05
N MET A 184 0.88 8.26 7.46
CA MET A 184 0.87 8.73 8.85
C MET A 184 -0.16 8.00 9.72
N HIS A 185 -1.29 7.61 9.14
CA HIS A 185 -2.37 7.01 9.91
C HIS A 185 -1.98 5.64 10.48
N ASN A 186 -2.33 5.36 11.74
CA ASN A 186 -2.11 4.11 12.49
C ASN A 186 -0.67 3.81 12.92
N SER A 187 0.32 4.62 12.63
CA SER A 187 1.73 4.41 13.04
C SER A 187 2.29 3.01 12.74
N LYS A 188 1.74 2.30 11.73
CA LYS A 188 2.12 0.93 11.36
C LYS A 188 3.13 0.85 10.23
N SER A 189 3.45 1.98 9.57
CA SER A 189 4.38 2.03 8.46
C SER A 189 5.82 1.70 8.90
N PHE A 190 6.66 1.34 7.92
CA PHE A 190 8.09 1.14 8.17
C PHE A 190 8.74 2.36 8.82
N ILE A 191 8.39 3.58 8.41
CA ILE A 191 8.92 4.82 8.98
C ILE A 191 8.70 4.86 10.49
N HIS A 192 7.46 4.61 10.95
CA HIS A 192 7.16 4.62 12.39
C HIS A 192 7.88 3.52 13.16
N LYS A 193 7.95 2.31 12.59
CA LYS A 193 8.70 1.18 13.22
C LYS A 193 10.19 1.48 13.30
N PHE A 194 10.74 2.05 12.24
CA PHE A 194 12.13 2.44 12.18
C PHE A 194 12.45 3.55 13.22
N LEU A 195 11.64 4.60 13.29
CA LEU A 195 11.81 5.66 14.28
C LEU A 195 11.65 5.17 15.71
N LYS A 196 10.76 4.21 15.99
CA LYS A 196 10.69 3.54 17.29
C LYS A 196 12.01 2.85 17.64
N ASN A 197 12.60 2.12 16.70
CA ASN A 197 13.88 1.46 16.92
C ASN A 197 15.01 2.48 17.15
N VAL A 198 15.02 3.58 16.39
CA VAL A 198 15.99 4.68 16.57
C VAL A 198 15.91 5.25 17.98
N VAL A 199 14.69 5.64 18.42
CA VAL A 199 14.49 6.21 19.76
C VAL A 199 14.86 5.21 20.86
N SER A 200 14.49 3.94 20.72
CA SER A 200 14.86 2.88 21.67
C SER A 200 16.39 2.72 21.77
N THR A 201 17.08 2.76 20.62
CA THR A 201 18.54 2.65 20.55
C THR A 201 19.25 3.84 21.19
N LEU A 202 18.71 5.05 21.02
CA LEU A 202 19.24 6.27 21.66
C LEU A 202 19.09 6.23 23.19
N LYS A 203 17.98 5.63 23.69
CA LYS A 203 17.77 5.47 25.15
C LYS A 203 18.72 4.45 25.78
N ASP A 204 19.08 3.39 25.07
CA ASP A 204 19.90 2.29 25.59
C ASP A 204 21.42 2.68 25.71
N ASN A 205 21.82 3.80 25.16
CA ASN A 205 23.17 4.43 25.24
C ASN A 205 24.39 3.52 25.00
N LYS A 206 24.20 2.28 24.48
CA LYS A 206 25.29 1.29 24.36
C LYS A 206 26.00 1.29 23.01
N THR A 207 25.26 1.25 21.92
CA THR A 207 25.87 1.06 20.58
C THR A 207 25.45 2.09 19.54
N HIS A 208 24.30 2.74 19.71
CA HIS A 208 23.66 3.61 18.72
C HIS A 208 23.51 2.95 17.33
N GLU A 209 23.47 1.60 17.28
CA GLU A 209 23.37 0.83 16.04
C GLU A 209 21.93 0.31 15.82
N VAL A 210 21.37 0.58 14.64
CA VAL A 210 20.09 0.03 14.20
C VAL A 210 20.33 -0.92 13.02
N SER A 211 19.97 -2.20 13.21
CA SER A 211 20.12 -3.22 12.16
C SER A 211 19.09 -3.05 11.05
N MET A 212 19.53 -3.05 9.79
CA MET A 212 18.68 -2.94 8.60
C MET A 212 19.05 -3.97 7.55
N THR A 213 18.04 -4.58 6.91
CA THR A 213 18.27 -5.59 5.87
C THR A 213 18.81 -4.98 4.58
N GLU A 214 19.80 -5.64 4.00
CA GLU A 214 20.47 -5.23 2.76
C GLU A 214 20.14 -6.12 1.56
N ASN A 215 19.52 -7.28 1.77
CA ASN A 215 19.21 -8.26 0.72
C ASN A 215 17.73 -8.31 0.30
N GLU A 216 16.88 -7.48 0.89
CA GLU A 216 15.48 -7.32 0.47
C GLU A 216 15.36 -6.03 -0.36
N LYS A 217 14.86 -6.14 -1.60
CA LYS A 217 14.73 -5.01 -2.53
C LYS A 217 13.30 -4.84 -3.02
N SER A 218 12.76 -3.64 -2.88
CA SER A 218 11.47 -3.23 -3.42
C SER A 218 11.42 -1.71 -3.65
N VAL A 219 10.24 -1.08 -3.70
CA VAL A 219 10.07 0.35 -3.95
C VAL A 219 9.20 0.98 -2.88
N PRO A 220 9.74 1.85 -1.99
CA PRO A 220 8.93 2.56 -1.01
C PRO A 220 7.87 3.43 -1.69
N THR A 221 6.61 3.30 -1.26
CA THR A 221 5.47 4.00 -1.86
C THR A 221 4.65 4.71 -0.80
N SER A 222 4.44 6.03 -0.93
CA SER A 222 3.57 6.77 -0.01
C SER A 222 2.09 6.54 -0.32
N THR A 223 1.23 6.64 0.71
CA THR A 223 -0.23 6.66 0.52
C THR A 223 -0.62 7.79 -0.43
N TYR A 224 0.02 8.95 -0.36
CA TYR A 224 -0.23 10.09 -1.25
C TYR A 224 0.08 9.79 -2.72
N TYR A 225 1.15 9.03 -2.98
CA TYR A 225 1.47 8.59 -4.34
C TYR A 225 0.42 7.61 -4.86
N LEU A 226 0.06 6.62 -4.04
CA LEU A 226 -0.92 5.61 -4.42
C LEU A 226 -2.31 6.19 -4.66
N ILE A 227 -2.71 7.23 -3.92
CA ILE A 227 -3.96 7.97 -4.16
C ILE A 227 -3.95 8.60 -5.57
N LYS A 228 -2.84 9.19 -6.01
CA LYS A 228 -2.73 9.72 -7.38
C LYS A 228 -2.92 8.63 -8.44
N CYS A 229 -2.40 7.42 -8.18
CA CYS A 229 -2.63 6.27 -9.06
C CYS A 229 -4.11 5.86 -9.08
N ILE A 230 -4.78 5.83 -7.92
CA ILE A 230 -6.21 5.52 -7.80
C ILE A 230 -7.05 6.55 -8.58
N LEU A 231 -6.76 7.84 -8.41
CA LEU A 231 -7.46 8.91 -9.14
C LEU A 231 -7.24 8.79 -10.65
N SER A 232 -6.02 8.47 -11.10
CA SER A 232 -5.73 8.21 -12.52
C SER A 232 -6.54 7.04 -13.10
N VAL A 233 -6.83 6.00 -12.29
CA VAL A 233 -7.75 4.91 -12.72
C VAL A 233 -9.15 5.43 -12.97
N ILE A 234 -9.66 6.29 -12.08
CA ILE A 234 -11.02 6.86 -12.18
C ILE A 234 -11.11 7.83 -13.35
N ASP A 235 -10.16 8.77 -13.45
CA ASP A 235 -10.18 9.87 -14.43
C ASP A 235 -9.94 9.38 -15.85
N ASP A 236 -8.94 8.50 -16.03
CA ASP A 236 -8.52 8.00 -17.35
C ASP A 236 -9.23 6.68 -17.73
N LYS A 237 -10.11 6.17 -16.87
CA LYS A 237 -10.84 4.90 -17.06
C LYS A 237 -9.90 3.74 -17.39
N LYS A 238 -8.84 3.57 -16.58
CA LYS A 238 -7.85 2.50 -16.76
C LYS A 238 -8.36 1.18 -16.17
N TYR A 239 -8.06 0.07 -16.82
CA TYR A 239 -8.55 -1.28 -16.47
C TYR A 239 -7.42 -2.30 -16.57
N GLY A 240 -7.48 -3.36 -15.77
CA GLY A 240 -6.49 -4.43 -15.72
C GLY A 240 -5.52 -4.31 -14.56
N THR A 241 -4.35 -4.91 -14.67
CA THR A 241 -3.33 -4.92 -13.60
C THR A 241 -2.25 -3.88 -13.87
N PHE A 242 -1.91 -3.09 -12.86
CA PHE A 242 -0.90 -2.04 -12.93
C PHE A 242 0.03 -2.12 -11.72
N HIS A 243 1.25 -1.61 -11.90
CA HIS A 243 2.19 -1.36 -10.82
C HIS A 243 2.16 0.11 -10.41
N ALA A 244 1.72 0.36 -9.19
CA ALA A 244 1.52 1.69 -8.62
C ALA A 244 2.63 2.00 -7.61
N VAL A 245 3.83 2.22 -8.11
CA VAL A 245 5.06 2.51 -7.36
C VAL A 245 5.81 3.69 -8.00
N PRO A 246 6.58 4.48 -7.24
CA PRO A 246 7.46 5.51 -7.82
C PRO A 246 8.59 4.92 -8.68
N LEU A 247 9.29 5.77 -9.42
CA LEU A 247 10.50 5.39 -10.14
C LEU A 247 11.67 5.14 -9.18
N THR A 248 12.57 4.25 -9.58
CA THR A 248 13.88 4.09 -8.93
C THR A 248 15.02 4.22 -9.96
N ASN A 249 16.20 4.64 -9.51
CA ASN A 249 17.41 4.71 -10.35
C ASN A 249 18.09 3.35 -10.54
N SER A 250 17.63 2.32 -9.82
CA SER A 250 18.19 0.98 -9.80
C SER A 250 17.08 -0.06 -9.68
N TYR A 251 17.46 -1.32 -9.70
CA TYR A 251 16.54 -2.47 -9.58
C TYR A 251 15.88 -2.61 -8.19
N GLY A 252 15.31 -1.52 -7.70
CA GLY A 252 14.72 -1.43 -6.37
C GLY A 252 15.66 -0.85 -5.31
N VAL A 253 15.14 -0.70 -4.13
CA VAL A 253 15.76 -0.05 -2.97
C VAL A 253 15.82 -1.06 -1.83
N THR A 254 16.96 -1.18 -1.15
CA THR A 254 17.05 -2.03 0.06
C THR A 254 16.46 -1.33 1.28
N ARG A 255 16.09 -2.09 2.32
CA ARG A 255 15.65 -1.49 3.59
C ARG A 255 16.73 -0.61 4.21
N LEU A 256 18.01 -0.99 4.03
CA LEU A 256 19.14 -0.19 4.47
C LEU A 256 19.19 1.17 3.76
N GLN A 257 19.04 1.18 2.43
CA GLN A 257 19.00 2.42 1.64
C GLN A 257 17.79 3.28 2.02
N TYR A 258 16.62 2.66 2.22
CA TYR A 258 15.41 3.37 2.64
C TYR A 258 15.58 4.00 4.02
N ALA A 259 16.10 3.26 5.01
CA ALA A 259 16.38 3.78 6.36
C ALA A 259 17.40 4.92 6.32
N LYS A 260 18.45 4.80 5.48
CA LYS A 260 19.43 5.87 5.28
C LYS A 260 18.77 7.14 4.74
N ALA A 261 17.96 7.03 3.70
CA ALA A 261 17.25 8.17 3.12
C ALA A 261 16.31 8.85 4.13
N ILE A 262 15.62 8.08 5.00
CA ILE A 262 14.80 8.65 6.07
C ILE A 262 15.67 9.46 7.05
N LEU A 263 16.79 8.89 7.52
CA LEU A 263 17.69 9.60 8.45
C LEU A 263 18.28 10.86 7.83
N ASP A 264 18.76 10.77 6.59
CA ASP A 264 19.39 11.91 5.89
C ASP A 264 18.39 13.05 5.69
N SER A 265 17.13 12.70 5.33
CA SER A 265 16.05 13.69 5.19
C SER A 265 15.69 14.33 6.55
N LEU A 266 15.56 13.53 7.61
CA LEU A 266 15.23 14.05 8.94
C LEU A 266 16.37 14.88 9.54
N LYS A 267 17.64 14.51 9.31
CA LYS A 267 18.83 15.28 9.75
C LYS A 267 18.91 16.67 9.12
N SER A 268 18.33 16.86 7.94
CA SER A 268 18.28 18.16 7.28
C SER A 268 17.24 19.12 7.88
N CYS A 269 16.38 18.63 8.78
CA CYS A 269 15.35 19.43 9.44
C CYS A 269 15.88 20.14 10.70
N LYS A 270 15.34 21.34 11.00
CA LYS A 270 15.88 22.27 12.02
C LYS A 270 16.06 21.69 13.43
N ASN A 271 15.29 20.70 13.85
CA ASN A 271 15.27 20.15 15.21
C ASN A 271 15.93 18.75 15.31
N ALA A 272 16.57 18.26 14.26
CA ALA A 272 17.13 16.91 14.21
C ALA A 272 18.25 16.68 15.23
N ASN A 273 19.06 17.72 15.51
CA ASN A 273 20.18 17.64 16.46
C ASN A 273 19.69 17.48 17.90
N GLU A 274 18.52 18.03 18.25
CA GLU A 274 17.94 17.90 19.61
C GLU A 274 17.51 16.48 19.95
N ILE A 275 17.26 15.65 18.91
CA ILE A 275 16.80 14.26 19.05
C ILE A 275 17.96 13.25 19.00
N GLY A 276 19.20 13.70 18.72
CA GLY A 276 20.39 12.84 18.65
C GLY A 276 20.45 11.93 17.40
N LEU A 277 19.72 12.25 16.33
CA LEU A 277 19.68 11.44 15.11
C LEU A 277 21.05 11.34 14.40
N SER A 278 21.97 12.30 14.65
CA SER A 278 23.33 12.29 14.12
C SER A 278 24.15 11.08 14.58
N ASP A 279 23.87 10.55 15.77
CA ASP A 279 24.66 9.50 16.40
C ASP A 279 24.28 8.09 15.93
N ILE A 280 23.11 7.96 15.27
CA ILE A 280 22.60 6.68 14.80
C ILE A 280 23.43 6.16 13.62
N LYS A 281 23.91 4.92 13.79
CA LYS A 281 24.61 4.12 12.78
C LYS A 281 23.69 3.00 12.28
N LEU A 282 23.60 2.82 10.96
CA LEU A 282 22.89 1.71 10.36
C LEU A 282 23.84 0.52 10.17
N LYS A 283 23.44 -0.64 10.69
CA LYS A 283 24.19 -1.90 10.58
C LYS A 283 23.52 -2.80 9.54
N PRO A 284 24.20 -3.14 8.44
CA PRO A 284 23.66 -4.05 7.45
C PRO A 284 23.53 -5.46 8.03
N VAL A 285 22.38 -6.10 7.77
CA VAL A 285 22.11 -7.51 8.11
C VAL A 285 21.40 -8.20 6.96
N LYS A 286 21.60 -9.51 6.84
CA LYS A 286 20.88 -10.32 5.84
C LYS A 286 19.62 -10.92 6.47
N LEU A 287 18.48 -10.71 5.81
CA LEU A 287 17.24 -11.36 6.16
C LEU A 287 17.32 -12.85 5.77
N LYS A 288 16.82 -13.72 6.64
CA LYS A 288 16.70 -15.18 6.39
C LYS A 288 15.23 -15.57 6.51
N GLY A 289 14.78 -16.51 5.70
CA GLY A 289 13.42 -17.05 5.77
C GLY A 289 12.61 -16.85 4.48
N HIS A 290 11.28 -16.91 4.60
CA HIS A 290 10.33 -16.88 3.48
C HIS A 290 9.96 -15.44 3.06
N TRP A 291 10.96 -14.62 2.78
CA TRP A 291 10.80 -13.24 2.32
C TRP A 291 11.38 -13.10 0.92
N PRO A 292 10.69 -12.39 0.00
CA PRO A 292 11.28 -12.16 -1.32
C PRO A 292 12.52 -11.27 -1.17
N GLU A 293 13.65 -11.75 -1.66
CA GLU A 293 14.87 -10.94 -1.74
C GLU A 293 14.75 -9.84 -2.80
N PHE A 294 13.92 -10.08 -3.83
CA PHE A 294 13.66 -9.14 -4.89
C PHE A 294 12.20 -9.18 -5.33
N SER A 295 11.50 -8.07 -5.17
CA SER A 295 10.11 -7.88 -5.61
C SER A 295 9.89 -6.52 -6.29
N ALA A 296 10.96 -5.82 -6.67
CA ALA A 296 10.87 -4.47 -7.23
C ALA A 296 10.13 -4.44 -8.57
N MET A 297 9.15 -3.55 -8.68
CA MET A 297 8.25 -3.39 -9.81
C MET A 297 8.53 -2.10 -10.58
N ALA A 298 8.39 -2.15 -11.91
CA ALA A 298 8.41 -0.95 -12.74
C ALA A 298 7.10 -0.16 -12.60
N ASN A 299 7.18 1.16 -12.53
CA ASN A 299 5.98 2.02 -12.55
C ASN A 299 5.22 1.90 -13.87
N THR A 300 3.90 1.71 -13.82
CA THR A 300 3.06 1.61 -15.02
C THR A 300 1.81 2.50 -15.01
N ILE A 301 1.53 3.21 -13.91
CA ILE A 301 0.31 4.02 -13.81
C ILE A 301 0.49 5.36 -13.11
N GLY A 302 1.43 5.46 -12.20
CA GLY A 302 1.60 6.65 -11.36
C GLY A 302 2.36 7.80 -12.04
N PRO A 303 2.49 8.94 -11.35
CA PRO A 303 3.37 10.01 -11.78
C PRO A 303 4.82 9.53 -11.97
N CYS A 304 5.50 10.02 -13.00
CA CYS A 304 6.91 9.71 -13.23
C CYS A 304 7.81 10.50 -12.27
N ARG A 305 7.80 10.09 -11.00
CA ARG A 305 8.61 10.68 -9.94
C ARG A 305 9.44 9.63 -9.25
N TYR A 306 10.66 9.98 -8.90
CA TYR A 306 11.57 9.12 -8.14
C TYR A 306 11.13 8.99 -6.68
N TRP A 307 11.37 7.82 -6.10
CA TRP A 307 10.96 7.49 -4.74
C TRP A 307 11.60 8.40 -3.68
N GLU A 308 12.83 8.84 -3.89
CA GLU A 308 13.52 9.77 -2.99
C GLU A 308 12.78 11.11 -2.91
N LEU A 309 12.31 11.61 -4.05
CA LEU A 309 11.54 12.86 -4.10
C LEU A 309 10.19 12.69 -3.39
N GLU A 310 9.48 11.59 -3.62
CA GLU A 310 8.20 11.30 -2.95
C GLU A 310 8.41 11.11 -1.43
N LEU A 311 9.51 10.47 -1.00
CA LEU A 311 9.87 10.35 0.41
C LEU A 311 10.15 11.71 1.05
N ASN A 312 10.97 12.54 0.42
CA ASN A 312 11.30 13.87 0.93
C ASN A 312 10.06 14.78 1.03
N LEU A 313 9.18 14.76 0.03
CA LEU A 313 7.91 15.49 0.07
C LEU A 313 7.02 15.01 1.22
N PHE A 314 6.96 13.71 1.46
CA PHE A 314 6.20 13.12 2.56
C PHE A 314 6.77 13.51 3.91
N LEU A 315 8.09 13.34 4.12
CA LEU A 315 8.75 13.63 5.39
C LEU A 315 8.67 15.13 5.73
N ASN A 316 8.90 16.01 4.75
CA ASN A 316 8.80 17.47 4.96
C ASN A 316 7.36 17.89 5.35
N LYS A 317 6.34 17.31 4.69
CA LYS A 317 4.94 17.61 5.00
C LYS A 317 4.52 17.14 6.40
N ASN A 318 5.11 16.06 6.89
CA ASN A 318 4.71 15.40 8.14
C ASN A 318 5.78 15.52 9.22
N PHE A 319 6.76 16.40 9.08
CA PHE A 319 7.90 16.47 9.98
C PHE A 319 7.49 16.72 11.43
N ASP A 320 6.63 17.71 11.69
CA ASP A 320 6.20 18.07 13.04
C ASP A 320 5.49 16.89 13.73
N ALA A 321 4.59 16.21 13.02
CA ALA A 321 3.91 15.02 13.55
C ALA A 321 4.86 13.84 13.82
N LEU A 322 5.91 13.67 13.01
CA LEU A 322 6.95 12.66 13.24
C LEU A 322 7.86 13.04 14.43
N ALA A 323 8.18 14.32 14.60
CA ALA A 323 8.93 14.83 15.74
C ALA A 323 8.15 14.67 17.05
N GLU A 324 6.85 15.00 17.07
CA GLU A 324 5.96 14.73 18.19
C GLU A 324 5.88 13.24 18.51
N PHE A 325 5.72 12.38 17.50
CA PHE A 325 5.72 10.94 17.67
C PHE A 325 7.03 10.44 18.32
N MET A 326 8.20 10.89 17.85
CA MET A 326 9.48 10.52 18.44
C MET A 326 9.60 11.01 19.89
N THR A 327 9.15 12.22 20.20
CA THR A 327 9.14 12.78 21.55
C THR A 327 8.22 11.99 22.48
N MET A 328 7.04 11.60 22.00
CA MET A 328 6.09 10.78 22.77
C MET A 328 6.66 9.42 23.15
N ILE A 329 7.33 8.74 22.21
CA ILE A 329 7.94 7.42 22.46
C ILE A 329 9.28 7.52 23.20
N ALA A 330 9.88 8.72 23.28
CA ALA A 330 11.08 8.99 24.08
C ALA A 330 10.79 9.14 25.58
N LYS A 331 9.61 9.52 25.96
CA LYS A 331 9.10 9.55 27.35
C LYS A 331 8.79 8.15 27.85
#